data_43bf32cc9ad91f098f3a6075bb5b93b1
#
_entry.id   43bf32cc9ad91f098f3a6075bb5b93b1
#
_cell.length_a   1.000
_cell.length_b   1.000
_cell.length_c   1.000
_cell.angle_alpha   90.00
_cell.angle_beta   90.00
_cell.angle_gamma   90.00
#
_symmetry.space_group_name_H-M   'P 1'
#
loop_
_entity.id
_entity.type
_entity.pdbx_description
1 polymer ?
#
loop_
_entity_poly.entity_id
_entity_poly.type
_entity_poly.pdbx_seq_one_letter_code
_entity_poly.pdbx_strand_id
1 'polypeptide(L)'
;IGGVLPRRDLFKGKGYLPMSLMQYVRGCRFACRFCAVSQYFERKHYVRAIDEVLREIEAQDRRFLFFIDDNIASDQKALGELCHALIPMKVSWISQASLDVTRNLPLMDLLQRAGNWGNVIGFESITAQSLRETRKSPNMLGFSGYKEEVRILRDHGMQSWAAFTLGYDHD
;
A
#
# COMPACT_ATOMS: atom_id res chain seq x y z
N ILE A 1 -0.03 -4.00 19.86
CA ILE A 1 -0.24 -5.45 19.62
C ILE A 1 1.09 -6.00 19.16
N GLY A 2 2.02 -6.17 20.06
CA GLY A 2 3.36 -6.64 19.76
C GLY A 2 3.57 -8.10 20.21
N GLY A 3 4.44 -8.81 19.52
CA GLY A 3 5.02 -10.06 20.00
C GLY A 3 4.28 -11.36 19.65
N VAL A 4 3.09 -11.30 19.03
CA VAL A 4 2.38 -12.52 18.60
C VAL A 4 2.71 -12.85 17.15
N LEU A 5 3.30 -14.01 16.92
CA LEU A 5 3.53 -14.52 15.56
C LEU A 5 2.31 -15.34 15.11
N PRO A 6 1.81 -15.11 13.86
CA PRO A 6 0.76 -15.94 13.28
C PRO A 6 1.18 -17.40 13.15
N ARG A 7 0.29 -18.33 13.46
CA ARG A 7 0.48 -19.78 13.31
C ARG A 7 0.37 -20.19 11.83
N ARG A 8 1.34 -19.79 11.00
CA ARG A 8 1.37 -20.08 9.56
C ARG A 8 1.56 -21.56 9.22
N ASP A 9 2.06 -22.34 10.17
CA ASP A 9 2.12 -23.78 10.08
C ASP A 9 0.74 -24.44 9.82
N LEU A 10 -0.34 -23.83 10.31
CA LEU A 10 -1.71 -24.30 10.08
C LEU A 10 -2.16 -24.21 8.61
N PHE A 11 -1.48 -23.46 7.78
CA PHE A 11 -1.75 -23.33 6.34
C PHE A 11 -0.95 -24.30 5.47
N LYS A 12 0.00 -25.03 6.07
CA LYS A 12 0.85 -25.97 5.34
C LYS A 12 0.00 -27.10 4.72
N GLY A 13 0.21 -27.35 3.43
CA GLY A 13 -0.52 -28.40 2.70
C GLY A 13 -1.97 -28.06 2.33
N LYS A 14 -2.44 -26.83 2.56
CA LYS A 14 -3.85 -26.42 2.29
C LYS A 14 -4.11 -25.87 0.89
N GLY A 15 -3.11 -25.82 0.00
CA GLY A 15 -3.28 -25.32 -1.36
C GLY A 15 -3.47 -23.80 -1.48
N TYR A 16 -3.15 -23.04 -0.45
CA TYR A 16 -3.18 -21.56 -0.52
C TYR A 16 -2.05 -21.01 -1.38
N LEU A 17 -2.24 -19.81 -1.90
CA LEU A 17 -1.20 -19.09 -2.65
C LEU A 17 0.11 -19.02 -1.86
N PRO A 18 1.27 -19.13 -2.52
CA PRO A 18 2.58 -19.15 -1.86
C PRO A 18 3.03 -17.74 -1.42
N MET A 19 2.12 -16.97 -0.83
CA MET A 19 2.41 -15.65 -0.28
C MET A 19 2.04 -15.60 1.20
N SER A 20 2.68 -14.70 1.94
CA SER A 20 2.34 -14.42 3.34
C SER A 20 1.69 -13.07 3.47
N LEU A 21 0.56 -13.06 4.16
CA LEU A 21 -0.12 -11.82 4.52
C LEU A 21 0.61 -11.20 5.71
N MET A 22 0.99 -9.94 5.55
CA MET A 22 1.69 -9.13 6.56
C MET A 22 0.87 -7.89 6.88
N GLN A 23 1.16 -7.25 7.99
CA GLN A 23 0.60 -5.96 8.32
C GLN A 23 1.66 -5.08 8.98
N TYR A 24 1.82 -3.87 8.46
CA TYR A 24 2.69 -2.83 8.99
C TYR A 24 1.90 -1.63 9.51
N VAL A 25 0.87 -1.22 8.75
CA VAL A 25 0.05 -0.04 9.05
C VAL A 25 -1.43 -0.42 9.21
N ARG A 26 -2.13 0.28 10.10
CA ARG A 26 -3.60 0.30 10.19
C ARG A 26 -4.11 1.71 10.13
N GLY A 27 -5.24 1.89 9.42
CA GLY A 27 -5.86 3.19 9.24
C GLY A 27 -5.24 3.99 8.10
N CYS A 28 -5.79 5.17 7.87
CA CYS A 28 -5.39 6.04 6.77
C CYS A 28 -5.65 7.50 7.16
N ARG A 29 -4.70 8.40 6.86
CA ARG A 29 -4.80 9.83 7.18
C ARG A 29 -5.75 10.60 6.26
N PHE A 30 -6.10 10.04 5.12
CA PHE A 30 -6.97 10.70 4.15
C PHE A 30 -8.44 10.70 4.59
N ALA A 31 -9.23 11.61 4.03
CA ALA A 31 -10.60 11.87 4.42
C ALA A 31 -11.61 11.55 3.31
N CYS A 32 -11.36 10.48 2.54
CA CYS A 32 -12.24 10.07 1.46
C CYS A 32 -13.66 9.77 2.00
N ARG A 33 -14.69 10.37 1.42
CA ARG A 33 -16.08 10.31 1.94
C ARG A 33 -16.69 8.92 1.89
N PHE A 34 -16.29 8.10 0.93
CA PHE A 34 -16.81 6.73 0.74
C PHE A 34 -16.07 5.68 1.59
N CYS A 35 -14.95 6.06 2.24
CA CYS A 35 -14.04 5.10 2.84
C CYS A 35 -14.39 4.81 4.30
N ALA A 36 -14.78 3.56 4.58
CA ALA A 36 -15.05 3.09 5.95
C ALA A 36 -13.81 3.16 6.86
N VAL A 37 -12.61 2.94 6.33
CA VAL A 37 -11.34 3.03 7.07
C VAL A 37 -11.15 4.43 7.66
N SER A 38 -11.38 5.48 6.86
CA SER A 38 -11.27 6.87 7.32
C SER A 38 -12.23 7.19 8.47
N GLN A 39 -13.41 6.60 8.45
CA GLN A 39 -14.41 6.76 9.52
C GLN A 39 -14.04 5.96 10.75
N TYR A 40 -13.73 4.68 10.58
CA TYR A 40 -13.45 3.77 11.68
C TYR A 40 -12.22 4.17 12.49
N PHE A 41 -11.15 4.57 11.83
CA PHE A 41 -9.91 5.00 12.48
C PHE A 41 -9.84 6.51 12.76
N GLU A 42 -10.92 7.27 12.52
CA GLU A 42 -10.94 8.73 12.74
C GLU A 42 -9.77 9.46 12.05
N ARG A 43 -9.39 9.01 10.86
CA ARG A 43 -8.22 9.48 10.09
C ARG A 43 -6.89 9.31 10.84
N LYS A 44 -6.85 8.47 11.85
CA LYS A 44 -5.63 8.07 12.53
C LYS A 44 -4.95 6.93 11.78
N HIS A 45 -3.70 6.78 12.05
CA HIS A 45 -2.87 5.80 11.39
C HIS A 45 -1.87 5.27 12.43
N TYR A 46 -1.74 3.97 12.49
CA TYR A 46 -0.97 3.27 13.49
C TYR A 46 0.08 2.43 12.80
N VAL A 47 1.35 2.68 13.14
CA VAL A 47 2.49 1.96 12.58
C VAL A 47 2.97 0.93 13.60
N ARG A 48 3.23 -0.26 13.11
CA ARG A 48 3.82 -1.35 13.88
C ARG A 48 5.33 -1.18 13.97
N ALA A 49 5.95 -1.61 15.05
CA ALA A 49 7.41 -1.58 15.17
C ALA A 49 8.08 -2.42 14.08
N ILE A 50 9.11 -1.88 13.44
CA ILE A 50 9.81 -2.52 12.32
C ILE A 50 10.42 -3.87 12.75
N ASP A 51 11.05 -3.93 13.92
CA ASP A 51 11.67 -5.17 14.45
C ASP A 51 10.64 -6.31 14.58
N GLU A 52 9.37 -5.99 14.87
CA GLU A 52 8.30 -7.00 14.91
C GLU A 52 7.95 -7.51 13.53
N VAL A 53 7.95 -6.63 12.52
CA VAL A 53 7.73 -7.01 11.12
C VAL A 53 8.88 -7.88 10.63
N LEU A 54 10.12 -7.51 10.92
CA LEU A 54 11.30 -8.28 10.52
C LEU A 54 11.32 -9.66 11.18
N ARG A 55 11.06 -9.75 12.49
CA ARG A 55 10.94 -11.03 13.20
C ARG A 55 9.86 -11.93 12.59
N GLU A 56 8.74 -11.34 12.17
CA GLU A 56 7.66 -12.10 11.53
C GLU A 56 8.07 -12.61 10.14
N ILE A 57 8.88 -11.85 9.39
CA ILE A 57 9.44 -12.27 8.10
C ILE A 57 10.47 -13.39 8.29
N GLU A 58 11.33 -13.30 9.30
CA GLU A 58 12.35 -14.30 9.62
C GLU A 58 11.75 -15.64 10.10
N ALA A 59 10.62 -15.55 10.81
CA ALA A 59 9.92 -16.73 11.34
C ALA A 59 9.18 -17.56 10.27
N GLN A 60 9.33 -17.23 8.98
CA GLN A 60 8.67 -17.94 7.88
C GLN A 60 9.61 -18.17 6.70
N ASP A 61 9.26 -19.13 5.87
CA ASP A 61 10.02 -19.52 4.68
C ASP A 61 9.59 -18.81 3.39
N ARG A 62 8.43 -18.19 3.37
CA ARG A 62 7.88 -17.49 2.20
C ARG A 62 8.54 -16.13 2.02
N ARG A 63 8.98 -15.86 0.79
CA ARG A 63 9.68 -14.62 0.42
C ARG A 63 8.82 -13.68 -0.42
N PHE A 64 7.59 -14.07 -0.78
CA PHE A 64 6.61 -13.21 -1.40
C PHE A 64 5.54 -12.80 -0.37
N LEU A 65 5.45 -11.50 -0.11
CA LEU A 65 4.64 -10.93 0.96
C LEU A 65 3.53 -10.06 0.37
N PHE A 66 2.38 -10.05 1.02
CA PHE A 66 1.34 -9.06 0.78
C PHE A 66 1.08 -8.27 2.06
N PHE A 67 1.51 -7.01 2.07
CA PHE A 67 1.13 -6.09 3.13
C PHE A 67 -0.31 -5.66 2.92
N ILE A 68 -1.21 -6.22 3.73
CA ILE A 68 -2.67 -6.01 3.68
C ILE A 68 -3.07 -4.73 4.44
N ASP A 69 -2.23 -3.74 4.40
CA ASP A 69 -2.42 -2.45 5.03
C ASP A 69 -3.55 -1.66 4.34
N ASP A 70 -4.28 -0.84 5.08
CA ASP A 70 -5.32 0.01 4.49
C ASP A 70 -4.75 1.02 3.48
N ASN A 71 -3.57 1.56 3.78
CA ASN A 71 -2.78 2.41 2.88
C ASN A 71 -1.35 2.53 3.42
N ILE A 72 -0.44 1.73 2.92
CA ILE A 72 0.97 1.70 3.35
C ILE A 72 1.68 3.04 3.09
N ALA A 73 1.24 3.79 2.08
CA ALA A 73 1.82 5.07 1.68
C ALA A 73 1.22 6.29 2.40
N SER A 74 0.27 6.09 3.32
CA SER A 74 -0.36 7.21 4.04
C SER A 74 0.63 7.96 4.95
N ASP A 75 1.72 7.32 5.37
CA ASP A 75 2.91 7.94 5.95
C ASP A 75 4.15 7.53 5.15
N GLN A 76 4.56 8.38 4.24
CA GLN A 76 5.68 8.10 3.34
C GLN A 76 7.03 8.03 4.08
N LYS A 77 7.18 8.69 5.24
CA LYS A 77 8.38 8.57 6.07
C LYS A 77 8.47 7.17 6.69
N ALA A 78 7.40 6.72 7.34
CA ALA A 78 7.33 5.38 7.90
C ALA A 78 7.51 4.29 6.83
N LEU A 79 6.93 4.48 5.64
CA LEU A 79 7.15 3.59 4.50
C LEU A 79 8.61 3.53 4.08
N GLY A 80 9.31 4.67 4.04
CA GLY A 80 10.74 4.73 3.74
C GLY A 80 11.58 3.96 4.77
N GLU A 81 11.26 4.10 6.05
CA GLU A 81 11.93 3.36 7.15
C GLU A 81 11.73 1.84 6.99
N LEU A 82 10.51 1.40 6.67
CA LEU A 82 10.22 -0.01 6.36
C LEU A 82 11.04 -0.49 5.15
N CYS A 83 11.07 0.29 4.06
CA CYS A 83 11.82 -0.08 2.86
C CYS A 83 13.31 -0.28 3.15
N HIS A 84 13.93 0.62 3.91
CA HIS A 84 15.33 0.45 4.33
C HIS A 84 15.55 -0.86 5.08
N ALA A 85 14.62 -1.23 5.96
CA ALA A 85 14.70 -2.47 6.73
C ALA A 85 14.46 -3.73 5.87
N LEU A 86 13.65 -3.63 4.79
CA LEU A 86 13.35 -4.75 3.90
C LEU A 86 14.46 -5.06 2.88
N ILE A 87 15.29 -4.08 2.49
CA ILE A 87 16.37 -4.29 1.52
C ILE A 87 17.25 -5.50 1.86
N PRO A 88 17.80 -5.64 3.08
CA PRO A 88 18.64 -6.78 3.42
C PRO A 88 17.87 -8.11 3.50
N MET A 89 16.56 -8.05 3.69
CA MET A 89 15.71 -9.25 3.80
C MET A 89 15.50 -9.97 2.47
N LYS A 90 15.75 -9.30 1.33
CA LYS A 90 15.61 -9.86 -0.03
C LYS A 90 14.25 -10.52 -0.26
N VAL A 91 13.19 -9.85 0.16
CA VAL A 91 11.81 -10.25 -0.08
C VAL A 91 11.24 -9.54 -1.29
N SER A 92 10.25 -10.12 -1.94
CA SER A 92 9.37 -9.43 -2.89
C SER A 92 8.03 -9.20 -2.23
N TRP A 93 7.43 -8.04 -2.47
CA TRP A 93 6.18 -7.72 -1.81
C TRP A 93 5.26 -6.84 -2.64
N ILE A 94 3.98 -6.94 -2.34
CA ILE A 94 2.91 -6.09 -2.84
C ILE A 94 2.15 -5.47 -1.67
N SER A 95 1.38 -4.42 -1.95
CA SER A 95 0.62 -3.72 -0.91
C SER A 95 -0.59 -3.00 -1.49
N GLN A 96 -1.28 -2.23 -0.64
CA GLN A 96 -2.24 -1.20 -1.02
C GLN A 96 -1.63 0.17 -0.74
N ALA A 97 -1.67 1.05 -1.73
CA ALA A 97 -1.08 2.38 -1.65
C ALA A 97 -1.98 3.46 -2.27
N SER A 98 -1.80 4.69 -1.85
CA SER A 98 -2.39 5.85 -2.52
C SER A 98 -1.48 6.36 -3.64
N LEU A 99 -2.09 6.96 -4.66
CA LEU A 99 -1.41 7.36 -5.89
C LEU A 99 -0.34 8.46 -5.68
N ASP A 100 -0.48 9.27 -4.64
CA ASP A 100 0.46 10.35 -4.31
C ASP A 100 1.89 9.87 -4.02
N VAL A 101 2.10 8.58 -3.78
CA VAL A 101 3.44 7.99 -3.64
C VAL A 101 4.29 8.21 -4.90
N THR A 102 3.69 8.23 -6.08
CA THR A 102 4.38 8.43 -7.37
C THR A 102 5.05 9.81 -7.49
N ARG A 103 4.63 10.77 -6.68
CA ARG A 103 5.21 12.13 -6.66
C ARG A 103 6.50 12.23 -5.85
N ASN A 104 6.83 11.20 -5.10
CA ASN A 104 8.06 11.10 -4.31
C ASN A 104 9.03 10.15 -5.02
N LEU A 105 9.73 10.64 -6.05
CA LEU A 105 10.63 9.81 -6.85
C LEU A 105 11.73 9.13 -6.01
N PRO A 106 12.37 9.78 -5.03
CA PRO A 106 13.31 9.09 -4.15
C PRO A 106 12.69 7.91 -3.39
N LEU A 107 11.42 8.03 -2.98
CA LEU A 107 10.71 6.92 -2.35
C LEU A 107 10.35 5.83 -3.37
N MET A 108 10.03 6.18 -4.61
CA MET A 108 9.79 5.21 -5.69
C MET A 108 11.04 4.35 -5.96
N ASP A 109 12.22 4.98 -6.06
CA ASP A 109 13.50 4.26 -6.19
C ASP A 109 13.74 3.33 -4.98
N LEU A 110 13.41 3.81 -3.79
CA LEU A 110 13.58 3.02 -2.56
C LEU A 110 12.62 1.83 -2.51
N LEU A 111 11.37 2.01 -2.91
CA LEU A 111 10.37 0.94 -3.04
C LEU A 111 10.86 -0.17 -3.99
N GLN A 112 11.38 0.21 -5.16
CA GLN A 112 11.95 -0.74 -6.12
C GLN A 112 13.11 -1.54 -5.49
N ARG A 113 14.05 -0.85 -4.86
CA ARG A 113 15.21 -1.50 -4.19
C ARG A 113 14.80 -2.40 -3.03
N ALA A 114 13.72 -2.06 -2.33
CA ALA A 114 13.16 -2.84 -1.23
C ALA A 114 12.34 -4.06 -1.70
N GLY A 115 12.21 -4.27 -3.02
CA GLY A 115 11.50 -5.40 -3.59
C GLY A 115 9.98 -5.22 -3.70
N ASN A 116 9.49 -3.98 -3.70
CA ASN A 116 8.08 -3.72 -4.02
C ASN A 116 7.81 -4.07 -5.48
N TRP A 117 6.93 -5.04 -5.70
CA TRP A 117 6.56 -5.52 -7.03
C TRP A 117 5.34 -4.81 -7.60
N GLY A 118 4.57 -4.16 -6.75
CA GLY A 118 3.40 -3.40 -7.17
C GLY A 118 2.41 -3.15 -6.05
N ASN A 119 1.36 -2.40 -6.38
CA ASN A 119 0.37 -1.99 -5.39
C ASN A 119 -1.05 -2.00 -5.96
N VAL A 120 -2.01 -2.32 -5.10
CA VAL A 120 -3.42 -2.02 -5.33
C VAL A 120 -3.62 -0.52 -5.09
N ILE A 121 -4.12 0.20 -6.07
CA ILE A 121 -4.28 1.66 -6.02
C ILE A 121 -5.71 2.04 -6.34
N GLY A 122 -6.33 2.79 -5.45
CA GLY A 122 -7.64 3.39 -5.69
C GLY A 122 -7.52 4.61 -6.59
N PHE A 123 -7.87 4.45 -7.87
CA PHE A 123 -8.01 5.55 -8.84
C PHE A 123 -9.37 6.24 -8.68
N GLU A 124 -10.40 5.47 -8.40
CA GLU A 124 -11.79 5.81 -8.14
C GLU A 124 -12.52 6.37 -9.35
N SER A 125 -12.14 7.52 -9.91
CA SER A 125 -12.76 8.14 -11.08
C SER A 125 -11.71 8.80 -11.99
N ILE A 126 -12.04 8.95 -13.26
CA ILE A 126 -11.24 9.71 -14.24
C ILE A 126 -11.65 11.18 -14.32
N THR A 127 -12.65 11.61 -13.55
CA THR A 127 -13.11 12.98 -13.54
C THR A 127 -12.66 13.73 -12.30
N ALA A 128 -12.15 14.96 -12.48
CA ALA A 128 -11.71 15.80 -11.39
C ALA A 128 -12.88 16.20 -10.45
N GLN A 129 -14.10 16.25 -10.97
CA GLN A 129 -15.28 16.62 -10.21
C GLN A 129 -15.68 15.51 -9.24
N SER A 130 -15.78 14.27 -9.67
CA SER A 130 -16.04 13.10 -8.81
C SER A 130 -14.97 12.92 -7.73
N LEU A 131 -13.68 13.12 -8.09
CA LEU A 131 -12.59 13.07 -7.13
C LEU A 131 -12.69 14.18 -6.05
N ARG A 132 -13.11 15.38 -6.42
CA ARG A 132 -13.36 16.48 -5.46
C ARG A 132 -14.51 16.16 -4.53
N GLU A 133 -15.63 15.74 -5.08
CA GLU A 133 -16.84 15.39 -4.32
C GLU A 133 -16.56 14.29 -3.30
N THR A 134 -15.86 13.24 -3.71
CA THR A 134 -15.47 12.12 -2.84
C THR A 134 -14.30 12.43 -1.90
N ARG A 135 -13.71 13.64 -2.00
CA ARG A 135 -12.52 14.04 -1.24
C ARG A 135 -11.34 13.06 -1.39
N LYS A 136 -11.15 12.51 -2.58
CA LYS A 136 -10.00 11.65 -2.87
C LYS A 136 -8.73 12.49 -3.07
N SER A 137 -8.27 13.12 -1.99
CA SER A 137 -7.15 14.08 -2.00
C SER A 137 -5.83 13.53 -2.56
N PRO A 138 -5.42 12.26 -2.35
CA PRO A 138 -4.19 11.73 -2.95
C PRO A 138 -4.18 11.81 -4.47
N ASN A 139 -5.36 11.77 -5.10
CA ASN A 139 -5.50 11.79 -6.55
C ASN A 139 -5.67 13.21 -7.12
N MET A 140 -5.94 14.19 -6.26
CA MET A 140 -6.33 15.55 -6.69
C MET A 140 -5.16 16.47 -7.00
N LEU A 141 -4.01 16.32 -6.35
CA LEU A 141 -2.87 17.21 -6.51
C LEU A 141 -2.31 17.09 -7.93
N GLY A 142 -2.43 18.17 -8.70
CA GLY A 142 -1.96 18.24 -10.08
C GLY A 142 -2.66 17.27 -11.03
N PHE A 143 -3.91 16.92 -10.74
CA PHE A 143 -4.67 15.99 -11.57
C PHE A 143 -4.83 16.50 -13.00
N SER A 144 -4.18 15.83 -13.94
CA SER A 144 -4.31 16.01 -15.39
C SER A 144 -4.66 14.68 -16.11
N GLY A 145 -5.15 13.72 -15.34
CA GLY A 145 -5.28 12.31 -15.73
C GLY A 145 -4.17 11.48 -15.09
N TYR A 146 -4.25 10.17 -15.22
CA TYR A 146 -3.35 9.22 -14.53
C TYR A 146 -2.16 8.74 -15.38
N LYS A 147 -1.98 9.32 -16.56
CA LYS A 147 -1.00 8.84 -17.54
C LYS A 147 0.43 8.89 -17.00
N GLU A 148 0.77 9.99 -16.33
CA GLU A 148 2.12 10.19 -15.79
C GLU A 148 2.38 9.29 -14.58
N GLU A 149 1.43 9.18 -13.67
CA GLU A 149 1.54 8.32 -12.49
C GLU A 149 1.69 6.84 -12.88
N VAL A 150 0.92 6.40 -13.87
CA VAL A 150 1.05 5.02 -14.41
C VAL A 150 2.40 4.82 -15.10
N ARG A 151 2.91 5.83 -15.81
CA ARG A 151 4.23 5.80 -16.41
C ARG A 151 5.32 5.66 -15.34
N ILE A 152 5.26 6.45 -14.27
CA ILE A 152 6.21 6.40 -13.16
C ILE A 152 6.23 5.01 -12.51
N LEU A 153 5.06 4.43 -12.22
CA LEU A 153 4.96 3.08 -11.67
C LEU A 153 5.64 2.05 -12.58
N ARG A 154 5.31 2.09 -13.88
CA ARG A 154 5.89 1.19 -14.87
C ARG A 154 7.40 1.34 -15.00
N ASP A 155 7.89 2.57 -15.05
CA ASP A 155 9.32 2.87 -15.23
C ASP A 155 10.16 2.40 -14.03
N HIS A 156 9.52 2.26 -12.84
CA HIS A 156 10.11 1.60 -11.66
C HIS A 156 9.83 0.09 -11.59
N GLY A 157 9.31 -0.52 -12.66
CA GLY A 157 9.04 -1.96 -12.73
C GLY A 157 7.88 -2.45 -11.87
N MET A 158 7.01 -1.54 -11.41
CA MET A 158 5.90 -1.87 -10.53
C MET A 158 4.63 -2.18 -11.29
N GLN A 159 3.93 -3.23 -10.87
CA GLN A 159 2.57 -3.53 -11.29
C GLN A 159 1.58 -2.65 -10.53
N SER A 160 0.48 -2.26 -11.19
CA SER A 160 -0.63 -1.56 -10.54
C SER A 160 -1.94 -2.30 -10.76
N TRP A 161 -2.62 -2.59 -9.67
CA TRP A 161 -4.01 -3.07 -9.70
C TRP A 161 -4.91 -1.88 -9.43
N ALA A 162 -5.44 -1.29 -10.51
CA ALA A 162 -6.25 -0.09 -10.46
C ALA A 162 -7.69 -0.40 -10.07
N ALA A 163 -8.17 0.19 -8.98
CA ALA A 163 -9.56 0.13 -8.57
C ALA A 163 -10.31 1.40 -9.00
N PHE A 164 -11.44 1.22 -9.69
CA PHE A 164 -12.34 2.30 -10.10
C PHE A 164 -13.72 2.06 -9.51
N THR A 165 -14.36 3.14 -9.09
CA THR A 165 -15.77 3.14 -8.68
C THR A 165 -16.58 3.84 -9.76
N LEU A 166 -17.63 3.20 -10.23
CA LEU A 166 -18.52 3.76 -11.27
C LEU A 166 -19.84 4.19 -10.64
N GLY A 167 -20.41 5.27 -11.16
CA GLY A 167 -21.72 5.78 -10.76
C GLY A 167 -21.68 6.94 -9.75
N TYR A 168 -20.60 7.71 -9.73
CA TYR A 168 -20.61 9.03 -9.10
C TYR A 168 -21.47 9.98 -9.93
N ASP A 169 -22.01 11.02 -9.29
CA ASP A 169 -22.93 11.97 -9.95
C ASP A 169 -22.32 12.71 -11.15
N HIS A 170 -21.00 12.67 -11.29
CA HIS A 170 -20.25 13.37 -12.33
C HIS A 170 -19.34 12.44 -13.18
N ASP A 171 -19.63 11.17 -13.18
CA ASP A 171 -18.93 10.20 -14.06
C ASP A 171 -19.47 10.23 -15.50
#